data_447d3067d2b37af905413bc37a6f7292
#
_entry.id   447d3067d2b37af905413bc37a6f7292
#
_cell.length_a   1.000
_cell.length_b   1.000
_cell.length_c   1.000
_cell.angle_alpha   90.00
_cell.angle_beta   90.00
_cell.angle_gamma   90.00
#
_symmetry.space_group_name_H-M   'P 1'
#
loop_
_entity.id
_entity.type
_entity.pdbx_description
1 polymer ?
#
loop_
_entity_poly.entity_id
_entity_poly.type
_entity_poly.pdbx_seq_one_letter_code
_entity_poly.pdbx_strand_id
1 'polypeptide(L)'
;MNMAIMNFLSDIRNAALANAVIVVFHVYIAFAVEGVSFLVIVLPIGGLIAAAYFVKGKIGAALLALPTLGYLFAVPDIVGALTTGESGGDDHIGWGVYILVPFWLFTILLNIMSIVAEARGTSKYANS
;
A
#
# COMPACT_ATOMS: atom_id res chain seq x y z
N MET A 1 0.54 6.80 23.12
CA MET A 1 -0.44 6.66 22.03
C MET A 1 -1.60 5.79 22.50
N ASN A 2 -2.82 6.09 22.05
CA ASN A 2 -4.01 5.35 22.42
C ASN A 2 -3.95 3.92 21.91
N MET A 3 -4.35 2.95 22.75
CA MET A 3 -4.35 1.52 22.37
C MET A 3 -5.23 1.24 21.14
N ALA A 4 -6.36 1.94 21.02
CA ALA A 4 -7.24 1.76 19.88
C ALA A 4 -6.55 2.18 18.57
N ILE A 5 -5.77 3.26 18.61
CA ILE A 5 -5.01 3.72 17.45
C ILE A 5 -3.90 2.72 17.11
N MET A 6 -3.18 2.24 18.12
CA MET A 6 -2.14 1.22 17.90
C MET A 6 -2.71 -0.06 17.30
N ASN A 7 -3.85 -0.52 17.82
CA ASN A 7 -4.49 -1.72 17.28
C ASN A 7 -4.92 -1.52 15.83
N PHE A 8 -5.44 -0.33 15.49
CA PHE A 8 -5.82 -0.03 14.12
C PHE A 8 -4.60 -0.03 13.20
N LEU A 9 -3.53 0.66 13.61
CA LEU A 9 -2.34 0.81 12.77
C LEU A 9 -1.57 -0.51 12.60
N SER A 10 -1.69 -1.43 13.56
CA SER A 10 -0.98 -2.70 13.53
C SER A 10 -1.81 -3.84 12.95
N ASP A 11 -2.98 -3.56 12.42
CA ASP A 11 -3.88 -4.59 11.88
C ASP A 11 -3.60 -4.79 10.40
N ILE A 12 -3.08 -5.97 10.05
CA ILE A 12 -2.70 -6.28 8.66
C ILE A 12 -3.91 -6.21 7.71
N ARG A 13 -5.12 -6.46 8.21
CA ARG A 13 -6.31 -6.33 7.36
C ARG A 13 -6.59 -4.88 7.01
N ASN A 14 -6.39 -3.96 7.96
CA ASN A 14 -6.52 -2.53 7.67
C ASN A 14 -5.46 -2.09 6.66
N ALA A 15 -4.22 -2.56 6.82
CA ALA A 15 -3.16 -2.29 5.86
C ALA A 15 -3.53 -2.82 4.47
N ALA A 16 -4.01 -4.06 4.40
CA ALA A 16 -4.40 -4.66 3.12
C ALA A 16 -5.55 -3.88 2.46
N LEU A 17 -6.52 -3.40 3.24
CA LEU A 17 -7.62 -2.60 2.69
C LEU A 17 -7.13 -1.27 2.14
N ALA A 18 -6.20 -0.61 2.82
CA ALA A 18 -5.59 0.62 2.30
C ALA A 18 -4.85 0.35 1.00
N ASN A 19 -4.11 -0.76 0.93
CA ASN A 19 -3.44 -1.17 -0.31
C ASN A 19 -4.44 -1.47 -1.43
N ALA A 20 -5.59 -2.05 -1.09
CA ALA A 20 -6.62 -2.34 -2.08
C ALA A 20 -7.13 -1.06 -2.75
N VAL A 21 -7.26 0.03 -2.00
CA VAL A 21 -7.64 1.32 -2.58
C VAL A 21 -6.59 1.77 -3.61
N ILE A 22 -5.32 1.61 -3.27
CA ILE A 22 -4.23 1.95 -4.20
C ILE A 22 -4.27 1.07 -5.44
N VAL A 23 -4.53 -0.23 -5.29
CA VAL A 23 -4.66 -1.15 -6.42
C VAL A 23 -5.80 -0.73 -7.33
N VAL A 24 -6.96 -0.38 -6.76
CA VAL A 24 -8.11 0.06 -7.54
C VAL A 24 -7.74 1.32 -8.34
N PHE A 25 -7.03 2.26 -7.72
CA PHE A 25 -6.57 3.45 -8.42
C PHE A 25 -5.64 3.09 -9.59
N HIS A 26 -4.75 2.12 -9.40
CA HIS A 26 -3.85 1.69 -10.48
C HIS A 26 -4.59 0.93 -11.59
N VAL A 27 -5.67 0.22 -11.25
CA VAL A 27 -6.54 -0.36 -12.28
C VAL A 27 -7.18 0.75 -13.11
N TYR A 28 -7.64 1.81 -12.45
CA TYR A 28 -8.17 2.98 -13.16
C TYR A 28 -7.10 3.56 -14.11
N ILE A 29 -5.86 3.72 -13.63
CA ILE A 29 -4.77 4.24 -14.46
C ILE A 29 -4.50 3.32 -15.65
N ALA A 30 -4.59 2.02 -15.47
CA ALA A 30 -4.40 1.07 -16.56
C ALA A 30 -5.41 1.31 -17.70
N PHE A 31 -6.65 1.57 -17.36
CA PHE A 31 -7.68 1.80 -18.38
C PHE A 31 -7.70 3.23 -18.92
N ALA A 32 -7.33 4.22 -18.12
CA ALA A 32 -7.46 5.63 -18.50
C ALA A 32 -6.19 6.19 -19.14
N VAL A 33 -5.00 5.70 -18.77
CA VAL A 33 -3.73 6.35 -19.10
C VAL A 33 -2.73 5.37 -19.69
N GLU A 34 -2.34 4.36 -18.91
CA GLU A 34 -1.18 3.50 -19.23
C GLU A 34 -1.48 2.41 -20.26
N GLY A 35 -2.74 2.01 -20.39
CA GLY A 35 -3.14 0.90 -21.24
C GLY A 35 -3.33 -0.38 -20.43
N VAL A 36 -4.10 -1.30 -20.98
CA VAL A 36 -4.53 -2.52 -20.30
C VAL A 36 -3.35 -3.43 -19.94
N SER A 37 -2.25 -3.37 -20.70
CA SER A 37 -1.06 -4.17 -20.41
C SER A 37 -0.46 -3.86 -19.03
N PHE A 38 -0.72 -2.68 -18.49
CA PHE A 38 -0.27 -2.32 -17.14
C PHE A 38 -0.87 -3.26 -16.07
N LEU A 39 -2.00 -3.88 -16.35
CA LEU A 39 -2.62 -4.84 -15.44
C LEU A 39 -1.72 -6.05 -15.17
N VAL A 40 -0.80 -6.37 -16.05
CA VAL A 40 0.17 -7.46 -15.83
C VAL A 40 1.00 -7.20 -14.57
N ILE A 41 1.24 -5.94 -14.25
CA ILE A 41 1.95 -5.55 -13.02
C ILE A 41 0.96 -5.41 -11.85
N VAL A 42 -0.17 -4.78 -12.08
CA VAL A 42 -1.12 -4.42 -11.01
C VAL A 42 -1.81 -5.65 -10.42
N LEU A 43 -2.24 -6.60 -11.25
CA LEU A 43 -3.02 -7.74 -10.77
C LEU A 43 -2.23 -8.68 -9.85
N PRO A 44 -0.96 -9.03 -10.14
CA PRO A 44 -0.18 -9.83 -9.19
C PRO A 44 0.00 -9.14 -7.83
N ILE A 45 0.22 -7.84 -7.83
CA ILE A 45 0.34 -7.07 -6.58
C ILE A 45 -0.98 -7.12 -5.82
N GLY A 46 -2.10 -6.95 -6.51
CA GLY A 46 -3.42 -7.08 -5.90
C GLY A 46 -3.64 -8.46 -5.30
N GLY A 47 -3.15 -9.49 -5.98
CA GLY A 47 -3.22 -10.86 -5.47
C GLY A 47 -2.44 -11.05 -4.18
N LEU A 48 -1.23 -10.47 -4.09
CA LEU A 48 -0.43 -10.53 -2.87
C LEU A 48 -1.15 -9.82 -1.71
N ILE A 49 -1.76 -8.70 -1.99
CA ILE A 49 -2.49 -7.93 -0.99
C ILE A 49 -3.72 -8.70 -0.50
N ALA A 50 -4.47 -9.28 -1.41
CA ALA A 50 -5.63 -10.11 -1.06
C ALA A 50 -5.20 -11.31 -0.22
N ALA A 51 -4.11 -11.97 -0.61
CA ALA A 51 -3.59 -13.11 0.14
C ALA A 51 -3.18 -12.68 1.55
N ALA A 52 -2.53 -11.52 1.69
CA ALA A 52 -2.14 -11.01 3.01
C ALA A 52 -3.36 -10.77 3.90
N TYR A 53 -4.45 -10.27 3.32
CA TYR A 53 -5.68 -10.04 4.08
C TYR A 53 -6.26 -11.34 4.64
N PHE A 54 -6.30 -12.38 3.83
CA PHE A 54 -6.95 -13.64 4.23
C PHE A 54 -6.02 -14.54 5.04
N VAL A 55 -4.73 -14.57 4.72
CA VAL A 55 -3.78 -15.45 5.42
C VAL A 55 -3.38 -14.88 6.78
N LYS A 56 -3.12 -13.57 6.84
CA LYS A 56 -2.66 -12.90 8.07
C LYS A 56 -1.37 -13.54 8.59
N GLY A 57 -0.99 -13.23 9.83
CA GLY A 57 0.15 -13.84 10.48
C GLY A 57 1.48 -13.52 9.78
N LYS A 58 2.48 -14.32 10.08
CA LYS A 58 3.83 -14.10 9.54
C LYS A 58 3.89 -14.29 8.02
N ILE A 59 3.11 -15.21 7.49
CA ILE A 59 3.03 -15.43 6.05
C ILE A 59 2.39 -14.22 5.38
N GLY A 60 1.28 -13.72 5.94
CA GLY A 60 0.65 -12.51 5.44
C GLY A 60 1.59 -11.32 5.47
N ALA A 61 2.37 -11.19 6.55
CA ALA A 61 3.39 -10.13 6.65
C ALA A 61 4.43 -10.25 5.54
N ALA A 62 4.89 -11.46 5.25
CA ALA A 62 5.86 -11.67 4.17
C ALA A 62 5.26 -11.31 2.81
N LEU A 63 4.00 -11.66 2.56
CA LEU A 63 3.32 -11.32 1.32
C LEU A 63 3.16 -9.80 1.17
N LEU A 64 2.79 -9.11 2.25
CA LEU A 64 2.61 -7.66 2.23
C LEU A 64 3.96 -6.92 2.12
N ALA A 65 5.04 -7.53 2.60
CA ALA A 65 6.37 -6.92 2.53
C ALA A 65 6.82 -6.71 1.08
N LEU A 66 6.39 -7.56 0.15
CA LEU A 66 6.80 -7.44 -1.24
C LEU A 66 6.33 -6.13 -1.88
N PRO A 67 5.03 -5.79 -1.88
CA PRO A 67 4.62 -4.48 -2.40
C PRO A 67 5.15 -3.32 -1.54
N THR A 68 5.33 -3.52 -0.24
CA THR A 68 5.87 -2.47 0.62
C THR A 68 7.29 -2.09 0.22
N LEU A 69 8.13 -3.07 -0.12
CA LEU A 69 9.48 -2.79 -0.61
C LEU A 69 9.42 -1.98 -1.90
N GLY A 70 8.52 -2.33 -2.81
CA GLY A 70 8.32 -1.57 -4.03
C GLY A 70 7.94 -0.11 -3.76
N TYR A 71 7.04 0.10 -2.81
CA TYR A 71 6.65 1.46 -2.40
C TYR A 71 7.85 2.23 -1.83
N LEU A 72 8.64 1.59 -0.97
CA LEU A 72 9.80 2.25 -0.38
C LEU A 72 10.83 2.66 -1.43
N PHE A 73 11.04 1.84 -2.45
CA PHE A 73 11.92 2.20 -3.55
C PHE A 73 11.38 3.39 -4.35
N ALA A 74 10.06 3.56 -4.41
CA ALA A 74 9.42 4.63 -5.17
C ALA A 74 9.38 5.97 -4.42
N VAL A 75 9.57 5.96 -3.08
CA VAL A 75 9.44 7.17 -2.26
C VAL A 75 10.31 8.33 -2.77
N PRO A 76 11.62 8.14 -3.02
CA PRO A 76 12.44 9.28 -3.46
C PRO A 76 11.93 9.92 -4.75
N ASP A 77 11.54 9.11 -5.72
CA ASP A 77 11.06 9.63 -7.00
C ASP A 77 9.76 10.41 -6.85
N ILE A 78 8.85 9.92 -6.02
CA ILE A 78 7.55 10.55 -5.83
C ILE A 78 7.70 11.85 -5.04
N VAL A 79 8.51 11.85 -3.98
CA VAL A 79 8.78 13.06 -3.21
C VAL A 79 9.51 14.09 -4.09
N GLY A 80 10.44 13.64 -4.91
CA GLY A 80 11.13 14.52 -5.85
C GLY A 80 10.18 15.17 -6.83
N ALA A 81 9.26 14.38 -7.40
CA ALA A 81 8.27 14.91 -8.34
C ALA A 81 7.37 15.96 -7.68
N LEU A 82 6.95 15.73 -6.43
CA LEU A 82 6.12 16.69 -5.72
C LEU A 82 6.85 17.99 -5.43
N THR A 83 8.13 17.90 -5.02
CA THR A 83 8.91 19.08 -4.65
C THR A 83 9.35 19.91 -5.85
N THR A 84 9.46 19.28 -7.03
CA THR A 84 9.79 19.98 -8.27
C THR A 84 8.56 20.44 -9.04
N GLY A 85 7.36 20.08 -8.57
CA GLY A 85 6.12 20.45 -9.25
C GLY A 85 5.78 19.62 -10.47
N GLU A 86 6.54 18.55 -10.71
CA GLU A 86 6.32 17.69 -11.88
C GLU A 86 5.15 16.71 -11.70
N SER A 87 4.69 16.51 -10.49
CA SER A 87 3.49 15.75 -10.10
C SER A 87 3.20 14.51 -10.95
N GLY A 88 4.27 13.77 -11.30
CA GLY A 88 4.14 12.56 -12.10
C GLY A 88 3.88 12.79 -13.58
N GLY A 89 3.76 14.05 -14.01
CA GLY A 89 3.58 14.40 -15.41
C GLY A 89 2.28 13.93 -16.01
N ASP A 90 1.27 13.64 -15.20
CA ASP A 90 0.02 13.10 -15.68
C ASP A 90 -1.13 14.06 -15.40
N ASP A 91 -1.67 14.64 -16.48
CA ASP A 91 -2.77 15.58 -16.38
C ASP A 91 -4.06 14.95 -15.88
N HIS A 92 -4.21 13.63 -15.99
CA HIS A 92 -5.41 12.94 -15.51
C HIS A 92 -5.47 12.86 -13.99
N ILE A 93 -4.33 12.93 -13.32
CA ILE A 93 -4.26 12.93 -11.87
C ILE A 93 -4.41 14.34 -11.31
N GLY A 94 -3.70 15.30 -11.90
CA GLY A 94 -3.78 16.70 -11.51
C GLY A 94 -3.56 16.91 -10.03
N TRP A 95 -4.45 17.66 -9.39
CA TRP A 95 -4.38 17.96 -7.96
C TRP A 95 -4.63 16.73 -7.09
N GLY A 96 -5.21 15.66 -7.65
CA GLY A 96 -5.46 14.42 -6.91
C GLY A 96 -4.21 13.82 -6.33
N VAL A 97 -3.02 14.12 -6.89
CA VAL A 97 -1.74 13.66 -6.36
C VAL A 97 -1.54 14.13 -4.92
N TYR A 98 -2.05 15.31 -4.56
CA TYR A 98 -1.91 15.86 -3.22
C TYR A 98 -2.79 15.15 -2.19
N ILE A 99 -3.73 14.34 -2.63
CA ILE A 99 -4.52 13.47 -1.77
C ILE A 99 -3.94 12.06 -1.78
N LEU A 100 -3.59 11.58 -2.97
CA LEU A 100 -3.13 10.20 -3.16
C LEU A 100 -1.77 9.94 -2.52
N VAL A 101 -0.84 10.87 -2.62
CA VAL A 101 0.50 10.65 -2.06
C VAL A 101 0.48 10.59 -0.54
N PRO A 102 -0.21 11.52 0.18
CA PRO A 102 -0.34 11.36 1.64
C PRO A 102 -1.02 10.05 2.04
N PHE A 103 -2.06 9.63 1.31
CA PHE A 103 -2.72 8.35 1.57
C PHE A 103 -1.77 7.18 1.34
N TRP A 104 -0.97 7.24 0.27
CA TRP A 104 0.03 6.22 -0.04
C TRP A 104 1.09 6.13 1.06
N LEU A 105 1.56 7.28 1.55
CA LEU A 105 2.54 7.31 2.66
C LEU A 105 1.93 6.73 3.93
N PHE A 106 0.67 7.05 4.21
CA PHE A 106 -0.05 6.47 5.34
C PHE A 106 -0.18 4.94 5.18
N THR A 107 -0.42 4.47 3.96
CA THR A 107 -0.48 3.04 3.66
C THR A 107 0.86 2.36 3.94
N ILE A 108 1.97 3.00 3.58
CA ILE A 108 3.30 2.47 3.91
C ILE A 108 3.47 2.33 5.41
N LEU A 109 3.03 3.32 6.18
CA LEU A 109 3.07 3.26 7.64
C LEU A 109 2.26 2.08 8.16
N LEU A 110 1.02 1.90 7.68
CA LEU A 110 0.19 0.76 8.06
C LEU A 110 0.88 -0.56 7.72
N ASN A 111 1.49 -0.65 6.55
CA ASN A 111 2.18 -1.85 6.12
C ASN A 111 3.33 -2.18 7.08
N ILE A 112 4.17 -1.19 7.37
CA ILE A 112 5.33 -1.42 8.24
C ILE A 112 4.89 -1.81 9.64
N MET A 113 3.92 -1.11 10.21
CA MET A 113 3.46 -1.41 11.58
C MET A 113 2.81 -2.78 11.66
N SER A 114 1.99 -3.15 10.68
CA SER A 114 1.34 -4.45 10.69
C SER A 114 2.33 -5.59 10.45
N ILE A 115 3.29 -5.39 9.54
CA ILE A 115 4.34 -6.38 9.28
C ILE A 115 5.17 -6.63 10.55
N VAL A 116 5.55 -5.56 11.23
CA VAL A 116 6.33 -5.67 12.48
C VAL A 116 5.51 -6.40 13.56
N ALA A 117 4.23 -6.05 13.69
CA ALA A 117 3.37 -6.69 14.70
C ALA A 117 3.21 -8.19 14.42
N GLU A 118 3.02 -8.56 13.15
CA GLU A 118 2.92 -9.98 12.79
C GLU A 118 4.25 -10.70 13.01
N ALA A 119 5.35 -10.08 12.62
CA ALA A 119 6.67 -10.69 12.75
C ALA A 119 7.04 -10.91 14.23
N ARG A 120 6.63 -10.00 15.11
CA ARG A 120 6.89 -10.09 16.55
C ARG A 120 5.89 -10.96 17.29
N GLY A 121 4.80 -11.37 16.64
CA GLY A 121 3.73 -12.11 17.30
C GLY A 121 2.90 -11.27 18.25
N THR A 122 2.87 -9.95 18.05
CA THR A 122 2.11 -9.04 18.91
C THR A 122 0.78 -8.63 18.32
N SER A 123 0.47 -9.07 17.09
CA SER A 123 -0.81 -8.74 16.48
C SER A 123 -1.94 -9.58 17.07
N LYS A 124 -3.18 -9.12 16.86
CA LYS A 124 -4.35 -9.89 17.30
C LYS A 124 -4.52 -11.20 16.54
N TYR A 125 -3.78 -11.41 15.45
CA TYR A 125 -3.82 -12.64 14.66
C TYR A 125 -2.70 -13.61 15.02
N ALA A 126 -1.86 -13.29 15.99
CA ALA A 126 -0.65 -14.07 16.30
C ALA A 126 -0.97 -15.51 16.69
N ASN A 127 -2.14 -15.74 17.28
CA ASN A 127 -2.54 -17.08 17.76
C ASN A 127 -3.64 -17.72 16.92
N SER A 128 -3.88 -17.20 15.73
CA SER A 128 -4.93 -17.75 14.86
C SER A 128 -4.40 -18.69 13.79
#